data_273f7dc5c03b2cbb0e9591582730805a
#
_entry.id   273f7dc5c03b2cbb0e9591582730805a
#
_cell.length_a   1.000
_cell.length_b   1.000
_cell.length_c   1.000
_cell.angle_alpha   90.00
_cell.angle_beta   90.00
_cell.angle_gamma   90.00
#
_symmetry.space_group_name_H-M   'P 1'
#
loop_
_entity.id
_entity.type
_entity.pdbx_description
1 polymer ?
#
loop_
_entity_poly.entity_id
_entity_poly.type
_entity_poly.pdbx_seq_one_letter_code
_entity_poly.pdbx_strand_id
1 'polypeptide(L)'
;MPSAKRAGPALGRRAPAPVVVHSAPLVLPICTDPIRDGAVAVRGDRVVKVGPRASVLSSLPGASEVRWTGMIVAGLVDACAAVPAAGTGVTARASVVSDLADPPAAPGISYVKVTSENEEEWEAYGRDAVITAIREVDRPCAVGIAAHTRDPQVLEDVAVLARTFGLRLLVDLDRHSPAALDEAGVLGRLCHAACARPLDPGERKLLRLRKTVVAVCPSSAPDVLMLLDEGNPVALATGPAPNGPAVPAAPAGADGAGGPAPADVLGVARAIRRDARERGLRTRGLDGKLVEAATLGGARALGMDRGKGRI
;
A
#
# COMPACT_ATOMS: atom_id res chain seq x y z
N MET A 1 -49.70 -5.79 44.41
CA MET A 1 -49.34 -4.77 43.38
C MET A 1 -48.31 -5.37 42.48
N PRO A 2 -48.60 -5.68 41.19
CA PRO A 2 -47.62 -6.27 40.29
C PRO A 2 -46.69 -5.18 39.76
N SER A 3 -45.37 -5.43 39.88
CA SER A 3 -44.28 -4.59 39.43
C SER A 3 -44.24 -4.54 37.86
N ALA A 4 -44.40 -3.37 37.30
CA ALA A 4 -44.28 -3.16 35.87
C ALA A 4 -42.81 -3.34 35.41
N LYS A 5 -42.51 -4.39 34.63
CA LYS A 5 -41.26 -4.56 33.91
C LYS A 5 -41.10 -3.39 32.93
N ARG A 6 -40.12 -2.51 33.17
CA ARG A 6 -39.66 -1.52 32.20
C ARG A 6 -39.11 -2.27 30.98
N ALA A 7 -39.77 -2.14 29.84
CA ALA A 7 -39.24 -2.56 28.56
C ALA A 7 -38.00 -1.69 28.26
N GLY A 8 -36.84 -2.31 28.15
CA GLY A 8 -35.60 -1.65 27.70
C GLY A 8 -35.77 -1.12 26.27
N PRO A 9 -35.03 -0.08 25.89
CA PRO A 9 -35.13 0.47 24.53
C PRO A 9 -34.80 -0.64 23.51
N ALA A 10 -35.75 -0.92 22.62
CA ALA A 10 -35.55 -1.80 21.51
C ALA A 10 -34.41 -1.23 20.66
N LEU A 11 -33.31 -1.97 20.55
CA LEU A 11 -32.22 -1.66 19.62
C LEU A 11 -32.81 -1.67 18.22
N GLY A 12 -33.15 -0.48 17.72
CA GLY A 12 -33.68 -0.29 16.37
C GLY A 12 -32.67 -0.87 15.37
N ARG A 13 -33.06 -1.91 14.63
CA ARG A 13 -32.29 -2.40 13.49
C ARG A 13 -32.11 -1.22 12.52
N ARG A 14 -30.89 -0.69 12.46
CA ARG A 14 -30.54 0.36 11.48
C ARG A 14 -30.88 -0.21 10.11
N ALA A 15 -31.72 0.52 9.35
CA ALA A 15 -32.05 0.11 8.00
C ALA A 15 -30.76 -0.13 7.20
N PRO A 16 -30.68 -1.21 6.42
CA PRO A 16 -29.47 -1.47 5.62
C PRO A 16 -29.24 -0.29 4.66
N ALA A 17 -27.98 0.14 4.53
CA ALA A 17 -27.61 1.22 3.62
C ALA A 17 -28.14 0.94 2.20
N PRO A 18 -28.64 1.93 1.47
CA PRO A 18 -29.11 1.76 0.11
C PRO A 18 -27.96 1.26 -0.79
N VAL A 19 -28.32 0.51 -1.83
CA VAL A 19 -27.37 0.10 -2.86
C VAL A 19 -27.26 1.20 -3.90
N VAL A 20 -26.01 1.59 -4.22
CA VAL A 20 -25.69 2.50 -5.31
C VAL A 20 -24.90 1.73 -6.36
N VAL A 21 -25.30 1.84 -7.62
CA VAL A 21 -24.59 1.26 -8.76
C VAL A 21 -23.77 2.34 -9.44
N HIS A 22 -22.46 2.19 -9.43
CA HIS A 22 -21.54 3.03 -10.20
C HIS A 22 -21.24 2.33 -11.52
N SER A 23 -21.55 2.96 -12.65
CA SER A 23 -21.29 2.43 -13.99
C SER A 23 -20.30 3.30 -14.77
N ALA A 24 -19.51 2.69 -15.66
CA ALA A 24 -18.54 3.38 -16.48
C ALA A 24 -18.31 2.62 -17.82
N PRO A 25 -17.78 3.30 -18.86
CA PRO A 25 -17.36 2.64 -20.10
C PRO A 25 -16.37 1.50 -19.88
N LEU A 26 -15.58 1.56 -18.80
CA LEU A 26 -14.62 0.53 -18.42
C LEU A 26 -14.56 0.37 -16.90
N VAL A 27 -14.63 -0.88 -16.43
CA VAL A 27 -14.33 -1.26 -15.04
C VAL A 27 -13.13 -2.18 -15.04
N LEU A 28 -12.14 -1.90 -14.19
CA LEU A 28 -10.93 -2.71 -13.99
C LEU A 28 -11.00 -3.40 -12.62
N PRO A 29 -11.46 -4.66 -12.55
CA PRO A 29 -11.58 -5.37 -11.27
C PRO A 29 -10.24 -5.76 -10.65
N ILE A 30 -9.16 -5.74 -11.42
CA ILE A 30 -7.77 -6.13 -11.12
C ILE A 30 -7.59 -7.66 -11.08
N CYS A 31 -8.47 -8.39 -10.44
CA CYS A 31 -8.37 -9.87 -10.32
C CYS A 31 -8.99 -10.63 -11.50
N THR A 32 -9.72 -9.95 -12.37
CA THR A 32 -10.39 -10.51 -13.55
C THR A 32 -10.21 -9.58 -14.74
N ASP A 33 -10.62 -10.03 -15.92
CA ASP A 33 -10.54 -9.24 -17.14
C ASP A 33 -11.31 -7.92 -17.04
N PRO A 34 -10.85 -6.86 -17.74
CA PRO A 34 -11.54 -5.59 -17.85
C PRO A 34 -12.97 -5.74 -18.40
N ILE A 35 -13.93 -5.07 -17.76
CA ILE A 35 -15.35 -5.15 -18.13
C ILE A 35 -15.74 -3.88 -18.88
N ARG A 36 -16.03 -3.99 -20.18
CA ARG A 36 -16.59 -2.89 -20.98
C ARG A 36 -18.04 -2.66 -20.63
N ASP A 37 -18.47 -1.38 -20.62
CA ASP A 37 -19.78 -0.94 -20.09
C ASP A 37 -20.10 -1.67 -18.79
N GLY A 38 -19.17 -1.55 -17.84
CA GLY A 38 -19.20 -2.25 -16.56
C GLY A 38 -19.86 -1.46 -15.46
N ALA A 39 -20.23 -2.16 -14.39
CA ALA A 39 -20.78 -1.55 -13.19
C ALA A 39 -20.30 -2.24 -11.92
N VAL A 40 -20.26 -1.45 -10.85
CA VAL A 40 -19.95 -1.85 -9.48
C VAL A 40 -21.09 -1.43 -8.58
N ALA A 41 -21.75 -2.37 -7.94
CA ALA A 41 -22.78 -2.09 -6.94
C ALA A 41 -22.14 -2.03 -5.55
N VAL A 42 -22.42 -0.97 -4.81
CA VAL A 42 -21.88 -0.72 -3.48
C VAL A 42 -23.01 -0.56 -2.48
N ARG A 43 -22.86 -1.18 -1.30
CA ARG A 43 -23.74 -0.97 -0.16
C ARG A 43 -22.92 -0.54 1.05
N GLY A 44 -23.05 0.73 1.43
CA GLY A 44 -22.20 1.32 2.46
C GLY A 44 -20.72 1.28 2.02
N ASP A 45 -19.90 0.55 2.74
CA ASP A 45 -18.46 0.40 2.51
C ASP A 45 -18.08 -0.87 1.72
N ARG A 46 -19.08 -1.63 1.22
CA ARG A 46 -18.83 -2.94 0.59
C ARG A 46 -19.30 -3.00 -0.85
N VAL A 47 -18.45 -3.56 -1.70
CA VAL A 47 -18.83 -4.01 -3.03
C VAL A 47 -19.70 -5.25 -2.92
N VAL A 48 -20.90 -5.21 -3.48
CA VAL A 48 -21.87 -6.33 -3.44
C VAL A 48 -21.99 -7.06 -4.77
N LYS A 49 -21.70 -6.38 -5.89
CA LYS A 49 -21.70 -6.99 -7.22
C LYS A 49 -20.83 -6.21 -8.19
N VAL A 50 -20.17 -6.93 -9.09
CA VAL A 50 -19.40 -6.37 -10.22
C VAL A 50 -19.76 -7.15 -11.48
N GLY A 51 -19.85 -6.48 -12.63
CA GLY A 51 -20.13 -7.14 -13.89
C GLY A 51 -20.54 -6.16 -15.00
N PRO A 52 -21.01 -6.70 -16.15
CA PRO A 52 -21.61 -5.88 -17.18
C PRO A 52 -22.78 -5.06 -16.62
N ARG A 53 -22.87 -3.80 -17.00
CA ARG A 53 -23.85 -2.82 -16.48
C ARG A 53 -25.29 -3.37 -16.51
N ALA A 54 -25.71 -3.92 -17.64
CA ALA A 54 -27.05 -4.45 -17.80
C ALA A 54 -27.35 -5.58 -16.79
N SER A 55 -26.39 -6.48 -16.55
CA SER A 55 -26.52 -7.59 -15.60
C SER A 55 -26.57 -7.11 -14.14
N VAL A 56 -25.80 -6.07 -13.79
CA VAL A 56 -25.80 -5.53 -12.43
C VAL A 56 -27.13 -4.83 -12.16
N LEU A 57 -27.61 -3.97 -13.07
CA LEU A 57 -28.85 -3.25 -12.92
C LEU A 57 -30.08 -4.17 -12.88
N SER A 58 -30.13 -5.20 -13.74
CA SER A 58 -31.25 -6.16 -13.74
C SER A 58 -31.35 -6.96 -12.44
N SER A 59 -30.23 -7.20 -11.78
CA SER A 59 -30.21 -7.95 -10.51
C SER A 59 -30.49 -7.10 -9.27
N LEU A 60 -30.52 -5.80 -9.39
CA LEU A 60 -30.69 -4.84 -8.30
C LEU A 60 -31.78 -3.80 -8.68
N PRO A 61 -33.03 -4.24 -8.90
CA PRO A 61 -34.12 -3.37 -9.24
C PRO A 61 -34.34 -2.35 -8.11
N GLY A 62 -34.38 -1.07 -8.44
CA GLY A 62 -34.54 0.01 -7.47
C GLY A 62 -33.25 0.58 -6.88
N ALA A 63 -32.06 0.06 -7.23
CA ALA A 63 -30.80 0.70 -6.90
C ALA A 63 -30.62 1.99 -7.73
N SER A 64 -30.13 3.06 -7.10
CA SER A 64 -29.77 4.28 -7.82
C SER A 64 -28.50 4.05 -8.66
N GLU A 65 -28.46 4.61 -9.86
CA GLU A 65 -27.29 4.55 -10.73
C GLU A 65 -26.57 5.90 -10.81
N VAL A 66 -25.24 5.85 -10.66
CA VAL A 66 -24.32 6.96 -10.95
C VAL A 66 -23.44 6.55 -12.13
N ARG A 67 -23.57 7.23 -13.27
CA ARG A 67 -22.79 6.94 -14.47
C ARG A 67 -21.59 7.88 -14.59
N TRP A 68 -20.41 7.28 -14.71
CA TRP A 68 -19.14 7.98 -14.88
C TRP A 68 -18.72 7.97 -16.36
N THR A 69 -18.02 9.01 -16.79
CA THR A 69 -17.51 9.13 -18.17
C THR A 69 -16.12 8.47 -18.36
N GLY A 70 -15.40 8.22 -17.26
CA GLY A 70 -14.06 7.61 -17.27
C GLY A 70 -14.08 6.11 -17.03
N MET A 71 -13.13 5.64 -16.22
CA MET A 71 -13.08 4.25 -15.80
C MET A 71 -13.23 4.13 -14.28
N ILE A 72 -13.72 2.98 -13.83
CA ILE A 72 -13.74 2.60 -12.42
C ILE A 72 -12.59 1.61 -12.20
N VAL A 73 -11.75 1.91 -11.21
CA VAL A 73 -10.62 1.06 -10.78
C VAL A 73 -10.61 1.01 -9.26
N ALA A 74 -10.00 -0.02 -8.70
CA ALA A 74 -9.77 -0.10 -7.27
C ALA A 74 -8.95 1.11 -6.77
N GLY A 75 -9.18 1.53 -5.52
CA GLY A 75 -8.43 2.64 -4.93
C GLY A 75 -6.93 2.39 -4.96
N LEU A 76 -6.19 3.43 -5.30
CA LEU A 76 -4.72 3.39 -5.33
C LEU A 76 -4.17 3.24 -3.92
N VAL A 77 -3.04 2.56 -3.81
CA VAL A 77 -2.34 2.35 -2.54
C VAL A 77 -0.88 2.76 -2.71
N ASP A 78 -0.44 3.70 -1.89
CA ASP A 78 0.96 4.14 -1.85
C ASP A 78 1.73 3.30 -0.82
N ALA A 79 2.61 2.44 -1.30
CA ALA A 79 3.33 1.49 -0.45
C ALA A 79 4.48 2.10 0.37
N CYS A 80 4.88 3.34 0.08
CA CYS A 80 5.81 4.14 0.87
C CYS A 80 5.66 5.61 0.49
N ALA A 81 4.97 6.38 1.32
CA ALA A 81 4.69 7.79 1.06
C ALA A 81 5.67 8.71 1.79
N ALA A 82 6.33 9.61 1.06
CA ALA A 82 7.23 10.60 1.65
C ALA A 82 6.47 11.81 2.21
N VAL A 83 5.37 12.20 1.59
CA VAL A 83 4.58 13.38 1.96
C VAL A 83 3.10 13.08 1.78
N PRO A 84 2.21 13.61 2.62
CA PRO A 84 0.79 13.51 2.41
C PRO A 84 0.38 14.21 1.10
N ALA A 85 0.24 13.46 0.01
CA ALA A 85 -0.33 13.99 -1.22
C ALA A 85 -1.86 13.99 -1.11
N ALA A 86 -2.46 15.17 -1.17
CA ALA A 86 -3.92 15.30 -1.16
C ALA A 86 -4.49 15.07 -2.58
N GLY A 87 -5.61 14.37 -2.68
CA GLY A 87 -6.48 14.45 -3.85
C GLY A 87 -6.19 13.53 -5.04
N THR A 88 -5.32 12.53 -4.93
CA THR A 88 -4.85 11.74 -6.08
C THR A 88 -5.49 10.36 -6.24
N GLY A 89 -6.62 10.08 -5.60
CA GLY A 89 -7.27 8.76 -5.65
C GLY A 89 -6.57 7.68 -4.80
N VAL A 90 -5.57 8.05 -4.00
CA VAL A 90 -4.93 7.18 -3.02
C VAL A 90 -5.87 6.95 -1.85
N THR A 91 -6.26 5.70 -1.63
CA THR A 91 -7.22 5.29 -0.58
C THR A 91 -6.55 4.64 0.61
N ALA A 92 -5.28 4.31 0.52
CA ALA A 92 -4.46 3.83 1.63
C ALA A 92 -2.97 4.11 1.36
N ARG A 93 -2.19 4.26 2.42
CA ARG A 93 -0.74 4.49 2.32
C ARG A 93 0.04 3.90 3.48
N ALA A 94 1.33 3.62 3.25
CA ALA A 94 2.33 3.41 4.28
C ALA A 94 2.98 4.75 4.61
N SER A 95 2.96 5.17 5.86
CA SER A 95 3.61 6.40 6.32
C SER A 95 4.54 6.08 7.47
N VAL A 96 5.79 6.51 7.39
CA VAL A 96 6.72 6.47 8.53
C VAL A 96 6.49 7.72 9.36
N VAL A 97 6.21 7.53 10.65
CA VAL A 97 5.88 8.61 11.57
C VAL A 97 6.87 8.66 12.73
N SER A 98 7.14 9.85 13.19
CA SER A 98 7.94 10.07 14.41
C SER A 98 7.08 9.96 15.66
N ASP A 99 5.81 10.33 15.54
CA ASP A 99 4.82 10.25 16.61
C ASP A 99 3.54 9.59 16.09
N LEU A 100 3.08 8.54 16.79
CA LEU A 100 1.81 7.89 16.49
C LEU A 100 0.60 8.72 16.94
N ALA A 101 0.81 9.75 17.75
CA ALA A 101 -0.24 10.69 18.15
C ALA A 101 -0.74 11.53 16.99
N ASP A 102 0.08 11.76 15.96
CA ASP A 102 -0.32 12.47 14.76
C ASP A 102 -1.38 11.70 13.95
N PRO A 103 -2.53 12.30 13.60
CA PRO A 103 -3.55 11.64 12.83
C PRO A 103 -3.01 11.30 11.42
N PRO A 104 -3.20 10.05 10.94
CA PRO A 104 -2.79 9.72 9.58
C PRO A 104 -3.60 10.54 8.57
N ALA A 105 -2.92 11.15 7.62
CA ALA A 105 -3.54 11.96 6.57
C ALA A 105 -4.46 11.15 5.62
N ALA A 106 -4.34 9.82 5.61
CA ALA A 106 -5.18 8.89 4.87
C ALA A 106 -5.21 7.52 5.57
N PRO A 107 -6.22 6.68 5.31
CA PRO A 107 -6.21 5.29 5.77
C PRO A 107 -4.94 4.57 5.33
N GLY A 108 -4.45 3.65 6.15
CA GLY A 108 -3.23 2.90 5.84
C GLY A 108 -2.56 2.35 7.08
N ILE A 109 -1.23 2.30 7.05
CA ILE A 109 -0.41 1.88 8.18
C ILE A 109 0.54 3.02 8.55
N SER A 110 0.57 3.37 9.84
CA SER A 110 1.58 4.23 10.43
C SER A 110 2.72 3.36 10.96
N TYR A 111 3.93 3.55 10.43
CA TYR A 111 5.10 2.80 10.82
C TYR A 111 5.93 3.59 11.83
N VAL A 112 6.08 3.03 13.04
CA VAL A 112 7.00 3.57 14.06
C VAL A 112 8.43 3.31 13.59
N LYS A 113 9.24 4.35 13.63
CA LYS A 113 10.64 4.28 13.20
C LYS A 113 11.51 3.73 14.31
N VAL A 114 12.28 2.67 14.02
CA VAL A 114 13.35 2.13 14.88
C VAL A 114 14.68 2.63 14.33
N THR A 115 15.40 3.42 15.12
CA THR A 115 16.67 4.06 14.74
C THR A 115 17.83 3.70 15.64
N SER A 116 17.64 2.83 16.64
CA SER A 116 18.71 2.40 17.54
C SER A 116 19.91 1.88 16.74
N GLU A 117 21.09 2.41 17.02
CA GLU A 117 22.30 2.14 16.24
C GLU A 117 22.97 0.83 16.64
N ASN A 118 22.67 0.34 17.84
CA ASN A 118 23.23 -0.89 18.41
C ASN A 118 22.26 -1.52 19.42
N GLU A 119 22.60 -2.76 19.84
CA GLU A 119 21.83 -3.55 20.80
C GLU A 119 21.74 -2.88 22.18
N GLU A 120 22.82 -2.23 22.67
CA GLU A 120 22.81 -1.55 23.95
C GLU A 120 21.78 -0.41 24.01
N GLU A 121 21.72 0.42 22.97
CA GLU A 121 20.73 1.47 22.83
C GLU A 121 19.31 0.93 22.72
N TRP A 122 19.15 -0.17 21.98
CA TRP A 122 17.86 -0.84 21.81
C TRP A 122 17.34 -1.40 23.13
N GLU A 123 18.18 -2.10 23.90
CA GLU A 123 17.82 -2.66 25.21
C GLU A 123 17.58 -1.59 26.27
N ALA A 124 18.36 -0.51 26.24
CA ALA A 124 18.24 0.55 27.24
C ALA A 124 16.92 1.32 27.16
N TYR A 125 16.42 1.62 25.96
CA TYR A 125 15.22 2.42 25.79
C TYR A 125 14.49 2.23 24.45
N GLY A 126 15.14 1.76 23.39
CA GLY A 126 14.55 1.66 22.05
C GLY A 126 13.34 0.72 22.00
N ARG A 127 13.49 -0.47 22.60
CA ARG A 127 12.44 -1.49 22.67
C ARG A 127 11.21 -0.99 23.41
N ASP A 128 11.40 -0.45 24.61
CA ASP A 128 10.30 0.03 25.44
C ASP A 128 9.59 1.22 24.80
N ALA A 129 10.31 2.12 24.14
CA ALA A 129 9.72 3.23 23.40
C ALA A 129 8.78 2.74 22.27
N VAL A 130 9.22 1.74 21.49
CA VAL A 130 8.38 1.15 20.42
C VAL A 130 7.16 0.44 21.00
N ILE A 131 7.33 -0.37 22.06
CA ILE A 131 6.23 -1.09 22.71
C ILE A 131 5.21 -0.09 23.30
N THR A 132 5.69 0.97 23.96
CA THR A 132 4.84 2.03 24.50
C THR A 132 4.06 2.72 23.38
N ALA A 133 4.74 3.16 22.33
CA ALA A 133 4.09 3.78 21.18
C ALA A 133 3.00 2.90 20.57
N ILE A 134 3.24 1.58 20.45
CA ILE A 134 2.25 0.63 19.93
C ILE A 134 1.04 0.47 20.85
N ARG A 135 1.25 0.46 22.19
CA ARG A 135 0.19 0.27 23.18
C ARG A 135 -0.66 1.51 23.42
N GLU A 136 -0.06 2.69 23.32
CA GLU A 136 -0.74 3.97 23.58
C GLU A 136 -1.55 4.48 22.40
N VAL A 137 -1.46 3.83 21.24
CA VAL A 137 -2.28 4.18 20.07
C VAL A 137 -3.74 3.82 20.34
N ASP A 138 -4.49 4.79 20.83
CA ASP A 138 -5.96 4.70 21.01
C ASP A 138 -6.68 4.99 19.68
N ARG A 139 -6.40 4.17 18.65
CA ARG A 139 -7.02 4.31 17.34
C ARG A 139 -7.19 2.95 16.67
N PRO A 140 -8.22 2.80 15.85
CA PRO A 140 -8.33 1.66 14.94
C PRO A 140 -7.40 1.85 13.71
N CYS A 141 -6.18 2.37 13.90
CA CYS A 141 -5.20 2.43 12.82
C CYS A 141 -4.29 1.20 12.90
N ALA A 142 -3.99 0.63 11.75
CA ALA A 142 -2.96 -0.38 11.66
C ALA A 142 -1.59 0.29 11.91
N VAL A 143 -0.85 -0.25 12.85
CA VAL A 143 0.51 0.18 13.18
C VAL A 143 1.49 -0.85 12.64
N GLY A 144 2.67 -0.40 12.22
CA GLY A 144 3.79 -1.24 11.81
C GLY A 144 5.09 -0.71 12.38
N ILE A 145 6.19 -1.39 12.08
CA ILE A 145 7.54 -0.98 12.47
C ILE A 145 8.36 -0.72 11.21
N ALA A 146 8.98 0.45 11.10
CA ALA A 146 9.97 0.76 10.09
C ALA A 146 11.38 0.52 10.66
N ALA A 147 12.04 -0.54 10.21
CA ALA A 147 13.37 -0.90 10.66
C ALA A 147 14.43 -0.07 9.94
N HIS A 148 14.93 0.96 10.61
CA HIS A 148 15.97 1.85 10.11
C HIS A 148 17.34 1.62 10.78
N THR A 149 17.43 0.69 11.72
CA THR A 149 18.69 0.24 12.31
C THR A 149 19.55 -0.48 11.27
N ARG A 150 20.86 -0.52 11.49
CA ARG A 150 21.80 -1.38 10.73
C ARG A 150 22.34 -2.54 11.57
N ASP A 151 22.05 -2.54 12.86
CA ASP A 151 22.52 -3.57 13.77
C ASP A 151 21.73 -4.87 13.54
N PRO A 152 22.39 -6.02 13.30
CA PRO A 152 21.73 -7.28 13.03
C PRO A 152 20.91 -7.79 14.22
N GLN A 153 21.37 -7.60 15.46
CA GLN A 153 20.65 -8.05 16.66
C GLN A 153 19.36 -7.25 16.86
N VAL A 154 19.43 -5.92 16.66
CA VAL A 154 18.24 -5.07 16.70
C VAL A 154 17.26 -5.48 15.60
N LEU A 155 17.73 -5.83 14.40
CA LEU A 155 16.88 -6.33 13.32
C LEU A 155 16.16 -7.64 13.69
N GLU A 156 16.88 -8.59 14.31
CA GLU A 156 16.30 -9.85 14.80
C GLU A 156 15.21 -9.59 15.85
N ASP A 157 15.48 -8.74 16.80
CA ASP A 157 14.54 -8.35 17.86
C ASP A 157 13.30 -7.65 17.31
N VAL A 158 13.48 -6.72 16.38
CA VAL A 158 12.38 -6.06 15.67
C VAL A 158 11.53 -7.08 14.93
N ALA A 159 12.15 -8.09 14.29
CA ALA A 159 11.41 -9.15 13.62
C ALA A 159 10.63 -10.04 14.61
N VAL A 160 11.21 -10.34 15.78
CA VAL A 160 10.53 -11.05 16.88
C VAL A 160 9.35 -10.24 17.40
N LEU A 161 9.58 -8.95 17.68
CA LEU A 161 8.56 -8.02 18.18
C LEU A 161 7.38 -7.93 17.21
N ALA A 162 7.68 -7.74 15.91
CA ALA A 162 6.66 -7.67 14.88
C ALA A 162 5.81 -8.95 14.79
N ARG A 163 6.46 -10.13 14.87
CA ARG A 163 5.73 -11.41 14.89
C ARG A 163 4.86 -11.56 16.14
N THR A 164 5.38 -11.17 17.30
CA THR A 164 4.69 -11.29 18.59
C THR A 164 3.40 -10.46 18.62
N PHE A 165 3.44 -9.25 18.07
CA PHE A 165 2.30 -8.34 18.03
C PHE A 165 1.49 -8.41 16.72
N GLY A 166 1.89 -9.25 15.77
CA GLY A 166 1.24 -9.35 14.46
C GLY A 166 1.37 -8.08 13.61
N LEU A 167 2.46 -7.35 13.78
CA LEU A 167 2.73 -6.08 13.10
C LEU A 167 3.38 -6.30 11.73
N ARG A 168 3.22 -5.32 10.86
CA ARG A 168 3.94 -5.29 9.60
C ARG A 168 5.28 -4.58 9.73
N LEU A 169 6.22 -5.00 8.89
CA LEU A 169 7.55 -4.41 8.78
C LEU A 169 7.69 -3.64 7.46
N LEU A 170 8.31 -2.48 7.54
CA LEU A 170 8.82 -1.72 6.42
C LEU A 170 10.34 -1.64 6.53
N VAL A 171 11.05 -2.06 5.50
CA VAL A 171 12.51 -2.01 5.41
C VAL A 171 12.96 -1.27 4.16
N ASP A 172 14.23 -0.90 4.13
CA ASP A 172 14.85 -0.17 3.03
C ASP A 172 16.00 -1.01 2.43
N LEU A 173 15.85 -1.43 1.17
CA LEU A 173 16.87 -2.21 0.45
C LEU A 173 18.07 -1.38 0.00
N ASP A 174 18.01 -0.05 0.09
CA ASP A 174 19.17 0.79 -0.15
C ASP A 174 20.13 0.80 1.07
N ARG A 175 19.64 0.33 2.23
CA ARG A 175 20.41 0.20 3.48
C ARG A 175 20.82 -1.21 3.79
N HIS A 176 19.98 -2.19 3.45
CA HIS A 176 20.12 -3.59 3.82
C HIS A 176 20.16 -4.49 2.58
N SER A 177 21.05 -5.45 2.57
CA SER A 177 20.95 -6.52 1.59
C SER A 177 19.76 -7.44 1.95
N PRO A 178 19.04 -7.98 0.97
CA PRO A 178 18.03 -9.00 1.23
C PRO A 178 18.53 -10.20 2.02
N ALA A 179 19.80 -10.58 1.86
CA ALA A 179 20.42 -11.68 2.61
C ALA A 179 20.47 -11.38 4.11
N ALA A 180 20.98 -10.20 4.50
CA ALA A 180 21.02 -9.80 5.91
C ALA A 180 19.63 -9.71 6.55
N LEU A 181 18.63 -9.19 5.81
CA LEU A 181 17.24 -9.16 6.27
C LEU A 181 16.63 -10.56 6.42
N ASP A 182 17.05 -11.50 5.58
CA ASP A 182 16.60 -12.88 5.68
C ASP A 182 17.21 -13.60 6.87
N GLU A 183 18.51 -13.42 7.13
CA GLU A 183 19.21 -13.94 8.30
C GLU A 183 18.59 -13.43 9.60
N ALA A 184 18.25 -12.15 9.69
CA ALA A 184 17.54 -11.55 10.82
C ALA A 184 16.04 -11.96 10.89
N GLY A 185 15.53 -12.77 9.97
CA GLY A 185 14.14 -13.21 9.96
C GLY A 185 13.10 -12.12 9.68
N VAL A 186 13.52 -11.02 9.06
CA VAL A 186 12.68 -9.86 8.73
C VAL A 186 11.83 -10.11 7.48
N LEU A 187 12.39 -10.81 6.46
CA LEU A 187 11.70 -11.03 5.21
C LEU A 187 10.49 -11.96 5.37
N GLY A 188 9.44 -11.66 4.65
CA GLY A 188 8.23 -12.48 4.64
C GLY A 188 6.98 -11.71 4.24
N ARG A 189 5.82 -12.36 4.38
CA ARG A 189 4.52 -11.78 4.02
C ARG A 189 4.10 -10.57 4.86
N LEU A 190 4.64 -10.43 6.06
CA LEU A 190 4.39 -9.27 6.93
C LEU A 190 5.36 -8.11 6.63
N CYS A 191 6.37 -8.34 5.79
CA CYS A 191 7.33 -7.33 5.40
C CYS A 191 7.07 -6.83 3.98
N HIS A 192 7.23 -5.54 3.77
CA HIS A 192 7.47 -4.97 2.45
C HIS A 192 8.74 -4.12 2.47
N ALA A 193 9.43 -4.11 1.34
CA ALA A 193 10.74 -3.52 1.22
C ALA A 193 10.71 -2.37 0.22
N ALA A 194 11.00 -1.15 0.67
CA ALA A 194 11.22 0.00 -0.19
C ALA A 194 12.54 -0.18 -0.96
N CYS A 195 12.53 0.13 -2.26
CA CYS A 195 13.66 -0.09 -3.14
C CYS A 195 13.74 0.99 -4.20
N ALA A 196 14.87 1.71 -4.25
CA ALA A 196 15.18 2.69 -5.28
C ALA A 196 16.38 2.28 -6.15
N ARG A 197 17.11 1.22 -5.78
CA ARG A 197 18.28 0.69 -6.49
C ARG A 197 17.95 -0.53 -7.36
N PRO A 198 18.78 -0.86 -8.34
CA PRO A 198 18.73 -2.16 -9.01
C PRO A 198 19.00 -3.31 -8.03
N LEU A 199 18.30 -4.43 -8.23
CA LEU A 199 18.49 -5.66 -7.47
C LEU A 199 19.16 -6.71 -8.37
N ASP A 200 20.10 -7.46 -7.81
CA ASP A 200 20.68 -8.57 -8.53
C ASP A 200 19.72 -9.79 -8.64
N PRO A 201 20.00 -10.77 -9.53
CA PRO A 201 19.10 -11.92 -9.71
C PRO A 201 18.90 -12.76 -8.45
N GLY A 202 19.92 -12.86 -7.58
CA GLY A 202 19.86 -13.58 -6.31
C GLY A 202 18.94 -12.87 -5.30
N GLU A 203 19.07 -11.56 -5.19
CA GLU A 203 18.23 -10.71 -4.34
C GLU A 203 16.76 -10.80 -4.75
N ARG A 204 16.46 -10.65 -6.06
CA ARG A 204 15.09 -10.76 -6.59
C ARG A 204 14.50 -12.14 -6.31
N LYS A 205 15.28 -13.22 -6.52
CA LYS A 205 14.87 -14.59 -6.23
C LYS A 205 14.56 -14.79 -4.75
N LEU A 206 15.38 -14.26 -3.85
CA LEU A 206 15.18 -14.37 -2.40
C LEU A 206 13.89 -13.66 -1.96
N LEU A 207 13.70 -12.41 -2.36
CA LEU A 207 12.49 -11.63 -2.07
C LEU A 207 11.22 -12.34 -2.56
N ARG A 208 11.27 -12.93 -3.78
CA ARG A 208 10.16 -13.71 -4.33
C ARG A 208 9.87 -14.97 -3.50
N LEU A 209 10.91 -15.74 -3.13
CA LEU A 209 10.74 -16.94 -2.32
C LEU A 209 10.14 -16.63 -0.95
N ARG A 210 10.55 -15.54 -0.33
CA ARG A 210 10.01 -15.07 0.96
C ARG A 210 8.63 -14.39 0.81
N LYS A 211 8.19 -14.12 -0.42
CA LYS A 211 6.92 -13.41 -0.72
C LYS A 211 6.90 -12.00 -0.11
N THR A 212 8.05 -11.38 0.00
CA THR A 212 8.20 -9.99 0.44
C THR A 212 7.82 -9.09 -0.72
N VAL A 213 6.91 -8.14 -0.48
CA VAL A 213 6.50 -7.17 -1.50
C VAL A 213 7.60 -6.14 -1.69
N VAL A 214 8.02 -5.92 -2.94
CA VAL A 214 8.97 -4.86 -3.29
C VAL A 214 8.19 -3.60 -3.61
N ALA A 215 8.27 -2.60 -2.72
CA ALA A 215 7.71 -1.27 -2.94
C ALA A 215 8.72 -0.46 -3.76
N VAL A 216 8.45 -0.37 -5.06
CA VAL A 216 9.32 0.34 -6.00
C VAL A 216 9.11 1.83 -5.82
N CYS A 217 10.11 2.51 -5.25
CA CYS A 217 10.26 3.95 -5.29
C CYS A 217 10.62 4.38 -6.72
N PRO A 218 10.59 5.68 -7.08
CA PRO A 218 10.93 6.11 -8.42
C PRO A 218 12.23 5.45 -8.92
N SER A 219 12.12 4.54 -9.85
CA SER A 219 13.17 3.64 -10.32
C SER A 219 13.10 3.47 -11.85
N SER A 220 14.14 2.87 -12.43
CA SER A 220 14.20 2.63 -13.88
C SER A 220 13.23 1.54 -14.35
N ALA A 221 12.72 1.67 -15.57
CA ALA A 221 11.83 0.67 -16.15
C ALA A 221 12.46 -0.72 -16.27
N PRO A 222 13.74 -0.90 -16.67
CA PRO A 222 14.37 -2.23 -16.73
C PRO A 222 14.27 -2.99 -15.40
N ASP A 223 14.52 -2.32 -14.28
CA ASP A 223 14.51 -2.96 -12.96
C ASP A 223 13.09 -3.41 -12.58
N VAL A 224 12.11 -2.55 -12.83
CA VAL A 224 10.69 -2.87 -12.57
C VAL A 224 10.20 -4.02 -13.45
N LEU A 225 10.57 -4.01 -14.73
CA LEU A 225 10.20 -5.08 -15.68
C LEU A 225 10.79 -6.42 -15.25
N MET A 226 12.06 -6.46 -14.84
CA MET A 226 12.69 -7.68 -14.33
C MET A 226 11.96 -8.24 -13.11
N LEU A 227 11.62 -7.39 -12.13
CA LEU A 227 10.84 -7.80 -10.97
C LEU A 227 9.48 -8.40 -11.37
N LEU A 228 8.76 -7.73 -12.26
CA LEU A 228 7.44 -8.16 -12.72
C LEU A 228 7.49 -9.44 -13.55
N ASP A 229 8.50 -9.59 -14.42
CA ASP A 229 8.64 -10.76 -15.31
C ASP A 229 9.10 -12.00 -14.54
N GLU A 230 9.88 -11.83 -13.49
CA GLU A 230 10.27 -12.91 -12.58
C GLU A 230 9.16 -13.29 -11.58
N GLY A 231 8.04 -12.55 -11.54
CA GLY A 231 6.89 -12.83 -10.66
C GLY A 231 7.11 -12.40 -9.21
N ASN A 232 7.97 -11.41 -8.97
CA ASN A 232 8.05 -10.77 -7.66
C ASN A 232 6.74 -10.02 -7.35
N PRO A 233 6.26 -10.02 -6.10
CA PRO A 233 5.17 -9.17 -5.69
C PRO A 233 5.66 -7.72 -5.65
N VAL A 234 5.10 -6.86 -6.50
CA VAL A 234 5.51 -5.46 -6.65
C VAL A 234 4.39 -4.54 -6.21
N ALA A 235 4.75 -3.46 -5.54
CA ALA A 235 3.91 -2.30 -5.26
C ALA A 235 4.60 -1.03 -5.76
N LEU A 236 3.83 0.03 -6.00
CA LEU A 236 4.38 1.34 -6.32
C LEU A 236 4.39 2.25 -5.10
N ALA A 237 5.39 3.10 -5.02
CA ALA A 237 5.58 4.06 -3.93
C ALA A 237 5.99 5.43 -4.47
N THR A 238 5.52 6.51 -3.85
CA THR A 238 5.83 7.89 -4.28
C THR A 238 7.04 8.46 -3.56
N GLY A 239 7.33 7.94 -2.36
CA GLY A 239 8.42 8.43 -1.53
C GLY A 239 9.78 7.95 -1.99
N PRO A 240 10.86 8.66 -1.60
CA PRO A 240 12.16 8.04 -1.49
C PRO A 240 12.04 6.89 -0.48
N ALA A 241 12.90 5.88 -0.65
CA ALA A 241 13.10 4.92 0.42
C ALA A 241 13.22 5.67 1.75
N PRO A 242 12.70 5.13 2.87
CA PRO A 242 12.51 5.84 4.14
C PRO A 242 13.73 6.63 4.66
N ASN A 243 14.86 6.55 3.99
CA ASN A 243 16.14 7.13 4.35
C ASN A 243 16.91 7.78 3.18
N GLY A 244 16.31 7.86 2.00
CA GLY A 244 16.89 8.69 0.93
C GLY A 244 17.00 10.14 1.42
N PRO A 245 18.01 10.92 0.97
CA PRO A 245 18.02 12.34 1.25
C PRO A 245 16.67 12.91 0.82
N ALA A 246 16.03 13.69 1.68
CA ALA A 246 14.79 14.38 1.33
C ALA A 246 15.07 15.12 0.01
N VAL A 247 14.45 14.67 -1.07
CA VAL A 247 14.53 15.38 -2.34
C VAL A 247 13.83 16.71 -2.07
N PRO A 248 14.55 17.83 -2.02
CA PRO A 248 13.93 19.13 -1.82
C PRO A 248 12.87 19.26 -2.91
N ALA A 249 11.66 19.65 -2.53
CA ALA A 249 10.61 19.95 -3.48
C ALA A 249 11.20 20.92 -4.50
N ALA A 250 11.37 20.47 -5.75
CA ALA A 250 11.93 21.30 -6.80
C ALA A 250 11.08 22.56 -6.91
N PRO A 251 11.67 23.77 -6.91
CA PRO A 251 10.91 24.97 -7.13
C PRO A 251 10.20 24.84 -8.48
N ALA A 252 8.91 25.14 -8.50
CA ALA A 252 8.14 25.18 -9.73
C ALA A 252 8.83 26.17 -10.71
N GLY A 253 9.48 25.63 -11.76
CA GLY A 253 10.10 26.47 -12.79
C GLY A 253 11.50 26.12 -13.27
N ALA A 254 12.06 24.94 -12.99
CA ALA A 254 13.33 24.54 -13.57
C ALA A 254 13.11 23.62 -14.78
N ASP A 255 13.21 24.19 -15.99
CA ASP A 255 13.29 23.46 -17.26
C ASP A 255 14.64 22.75 -17.38
N GLY A 256 14.78 21.64 -16.70
CA GLY A 256 15.95 20.77 -16.77
C GLY A 256 15.51 19.31 -16.93
N ALA A 257 16.25 18.52 -17.71
CA ALA A 257 15.92 17.15 -18.15
C ALA A 257 15.68 16.08 -17.07
N GLY A 258 15.51 16.48 -15.81
CA GLY A 258 14.96 15.68 -14.72
C GLY A 258 13.59 16.25 -14.37
N GLY A 259 12.52 15.68 -14.90
CA GLY A 259 11.15 16.09 -14.54
C GLY A 259 10.93 15.97 -13.01
N PRO A 260 10.00 16.76 -12.45
CA PRO A 260 9.68 16.71 -11.03
C PRO A 260 9.34 15.28 -10.63
N ALA A 261 9.79 14.87 -9.44
CA ALA A 261 9.45 13.56 -8.88
C ALA A 261 7.93 13.36 -8.96
N PRO A 262 7.45 12.17 -9.36
CA PRO A 262 6.04 11.95 -9.57
C PRO A 262 5.29 12.19 -8.26
N ALA A 263 4.35 13.14 -8.28
CA ALA A 263 3.59 13.56 -7.12
C ALA A 263 2.55 12.52 -6.67
N ASP A 264 2.28 11.48 -7.47
CA ASP A 264 1.29 10.45 -7.17
C ASP A 264 1.69 9.07 -7.75
N VAL A 265 1.05 8.01 -7.25
CA VAL A 265 1.30 6.62 -7.64
C VAL A 265 1.10 6.39 -9.14
N LEU A 266 0.13 7.06 -9.76
CA LEU A 266 -0.07 6.99 -11.23
C LEU A 266 1.04 7.73 -11.97
N GLY A 267 1.60 8.78 -11.38
CA GLY A 267 2.78 9.48 -11.90
C GLY A 267 3.99 8.54 -11.96
N VAL A 268 4.22 7.76 -10.90
CA VAL A 268 5.25 6.69 -10.90
C VAL A 268 5.01 5.69 -12.03
N ALA A 269 3.79 5.17 -12.16
CA ALA A 269 3.43 4.23 -13.21
C ALA A 269 3.66 4.83 -14.63
N ARG A 270 3.28 6.09 -14.84
CA ARG A 270 3.50 6.80 -16.11
C ARG A 270 4.98 7.00 -16.41
N ALA A 271 5.80 7.31 -15.40
CA ALA A 271 7.25 7.48 -15.56
C ALA A 271 7.91 6.16 -15.99
N ILE A 272 7.59 5.05 -15.33
CA ILE A 272 8.08 3.70 -15.71
C ILE A 272 7.66 3.36 -17.13
N ARG A 273 6.40 3.60 -17.50
CA ARG A 273 5.90 3.33 -18.85
C ARG A 273 6.60 4.17 -19.91
N ARG A 274 6.86 5.44 -19.64
CA ARG A 274 7.57 6.35 -20.53
C ARG A 274 9.01 5.89 -20.74
N ASP A 275 9.76 5.65 -19.65
CA ASP A 275 11.13 5.14 -19.70
C ASP A 275 11.23 3.82 -20.48
N ALA A 276 10.28 2.89 -20.24
CA ALA A 276 10.21 1.64 -21.00
C ALA A 276 10.06 1.87 -22.52
N ARG A 277 9.25 2.84 -22.94
CA ARG A 277 9.06 3.19 -24.35
C ARG A 277 10.28 3.84 -24.95
N GLU A 278 10.88 4.79 -24.26
CA GLU A 278 12.09 5.51 -24.69
C GLU A 278 13.26 4.55 -24.89
N ARG A 279 13.34 3.50 -24.08
CA ARG A 279 14.36 2.43 -24.19
C ARG A 279 13.99 1.31 -25.17
N GLY A 280 12.86 1.39 -25.83
CA GLY A 280 12.40 0.34 -26.75
C GLY A 280 12.09 -1.01 -26.09
N LEU A 281 11.78 -1.03 -24.78
CA LEU A 281 11.47 -2.24 -24.05
C LEU A 281 10.07 -2.76 -24.37
N ARG A 282 9.84 -4.07 -24.18
CA ARG A 282 8.55 -4.69 -24.42
C ARG A 282 7.49 -4.21 -23.44
N THR A 283 6.52 -3.42 -23.90
CA THR A 283 5.47 -2.81 -23.08
C THR A 283 4.12 -3.55 -23.12
N ARG A 284 4.03 -4.68 -23.87
CA ARG A 284 2.77 -5.43 -23.96
C ARG A 284 2.35 -5.96 -22.58
N GLY A 285 1.16 -5.59 -22.12
CA GLY A 285 0.63 -5.97 -20.81
C GLY A 285 1.21 -5.20 -19.63
N LEU A 286 2.19 -4.30 -19.86
CA LEU A 286 2.81 -3.52 -18.79
C LEU A 286 1.79 -2.64 -18.05
N ASP A 287 0.88 -2.00 -18.78
CA ASP A 287 -0.13 -1.13 -18.18
C ASP A 287 -0.98 -1.86 -17.12
N GLY A 288 -1.41 -3.10 -17.43
CA GLY A 288 -2.14 -3.93 -16.46
C GLY A 288 -1.31 -4.28 -15.23
N LYS A 289 -0.05 -4.68 -15.42
CA LYS A 289 0.88 -4.97 -14.32
C LYS A 289 1.14 -3.74 -13.44
N LEU A 290 1.28 -2.55 -14.04
CA LEU A 290 1.49 -1.31 -13.30
C LEU A 290 0.23 -0.88 -12.52
N VAL A 291 -0.96 -1.04 -13.10
CA VAL A 291 -2.21 -0.79 -12.39
C VAL A 291 -2.39 -1.79 -11.24
N GLU A 292 -2.07 -3.08 -11.44
CA GLU A 292 -2.07 -4.06 -10.36
C GLU A 292 -1.09 -3.68 -9.25
N ALA A 293 0.13 -3.26 -9.57
CA ALA A 293 1.13 -2.82 -8.59
C ALA A 293 0.67 -1.57 -7.82
N ALA A 294 -0.03 -0.63 -8.49
CA ALA A 294 -0.57 0.59 -7.89
C ALA A 294 -1.81 0.35 -7.00
N THR A 295 -2.45 -0.81 -7.08
CA THR A 295 -3.69 -1.15 -6.39
C THR A 295 -3.51 -2.36 -5.49
N LEU A 296 -3.64 -3.57 -6.04
CA LEU A 296 -3.54 -4.84 -5.30
C LEU A 296 -2.13 -5.08 -4.74
N GLY A 297 -1.09 -4.70 -5.48
CA GLY A 297 0.30 -4.77 -5.02
C GLY A 297 0.51 -3.94 -3.76
N GLY A 298 0.09 -2.68 -3.79
CA GLY A 298 0.11 -1.81 -2.62
C GLY A 298 -0.75 -2.34 -1.46
N ALA A 299 -1.95 -2.85 -1.75
CA ALA A 299 -2.80 -3.46 -0.73
C ALA A 299 -2.14 -4.69 -0.08
N ARG A 300 -1.42 -5.52 -0.84
CA ARG A 300 -0.61 -6.64 -0.31
C ARG A 300 0.54 -6.13 0.56
N ALA A 301 1.23 -5.07 0.14
CA ALA A 301 2.28 -4.44 0.94
C ALA A 301 1.76 -4.03 2.32
N LEU A 302 0.53 -3.51 2.40
CA LEU A 302 -0.10 -3.10 3.64
C LEU A 302 -0.93 -4.20 4.33
N GLY A 303 -1.00 -5.42 3.78
CA GLY A 303 -1.83 -6.50 4.33
C GLY A 303 -3.34 -6.24 4.26
N MET A 304 -3.77 -5.37 3.36
CA MET A 304 -5.16 -4.95 3.16
C MET A 304 -5.84 -5.62 1.96
N ASP A 305 -5.16 -6.56 1.31
CA ASP A 305 -5.60 -7.19 0.04
C ASP A 305 -6.89 -8.02 0.15
N ARG A 306 -7.37 -8.30 1.36
CA ARG A 306 -8.68 -8.91 1.60
C ARG A 306 -9.84 -7.92 1.43
N GLY A 307 -9.60 -6.62 1.59
CA GLY A 307 -10.63 -5.58 1.54
C GLY A 307 -10.32 -4.40 0.64
N LYS A 308 -9.11 -4.33 0.06
CA LYS A 308 -8.66 -3.22 -0.78
C LYS A 308 -7.84 -3.72 -1.97
N GLY A 309 -7.62 -2.85 -2.96
CA GLY A 309 -6.75 -3.13 -4.11
C GLY A 309 -7.40 -3.93 -5.23
N ARG A 310 -8.64 -4.35 -5.08
CA ARG A 310 -9.47 -5.03 -6.10
C ARG A 310 -10.94 -4.66 -5.93
N ILE A 311 -11.69 -4.83 -6.98
CA ILE A 311 -13.15 -4.66 -7.01
C ILE A 311 -13.81 -6.03 -7.21
#